data_74142705f3950dce6d6c9e137efb8f4d
#
_entry.id   74142705f3950dce6d6c9e137efb8f4d
#
_cell.length_a   1.000
_cell.length_b   1.000
_cell.length_c   1.000
_cell.angle_alpha   90.00
_cell.angle_beta   90.00
_cell.angle_gamma   90.00
#
_symmetry.space_group_name_H-M   'P 1'
#
loop_
_entity.id
_entity.type
_entity.pdbx_description
1 polymer ?
#
loop_
_entity_poly.entity_id
_entity_poly.type
_entity_poly.pdbx_seq_one_letter_code
_entity_poly.pdbx_strand_id
1 'polypeptide(L)'
;MKKSELTFYKMHGIGNDYIYFDCMKEELADPAGLSVRLSDRHKGIGGDGIVMICKSGIADAKMRMFNADGSEGKMCGNAIRCVGKFLYDMHKTKKTRLTIETLSGVKTLELSVKDGEVEKVCVDMGAPILAPKEIPVKLDGFGGDKIVGLETEIAGGRYAITCVSMGNPHCVVFQDPDGLDLEKTGPLYENDPIFPERVNTEFIKVLGRNDLQMRVWERGSGETWACGTGACAAAVAAVLNGYADRNADITVRLRGGDLVIRWTDETVLMTGSATLVFVGKLKDLYTS
;
A
#
# COMPACT_ATOMS: atom_id res chain seq x y z
N MET A 1 -12.88 2.97 -39.34
CA MET A 1 -13.03 3.12 -37.88
C MET A 1 -11.86 3.98 -37.37
N LYS A 2 -12.10 5.09 -36.68
CA LYS A 2 -11.01 5.85 -36.02
C LYS A 2 -10.43 4.96 -34.94
N LYS A 3 -9.16 4.59 -35.08
CA LYS A 3 -8.41 3.89 -34.05
C LYS A 3 -8.43 4.79 -32.81
N SER A 4 -9.04 4.37 -31.73
CA SER A 4 -9.09 5.15 -30.49
C SER A 4 -7.72 5.09 -29.82
N GLU A 5 -7.00 6.20 -29.81
CA GLU A 5 -5.78 6.33 -29.01
C GLU A 5 -6.14 6.20 -27.54
N LEU A 6 -5.55 5.23 -26.83
CA LEU A 6 -5.74 5.04 -25.40
C LEU A 6 -4.72 5.90 -24.64
N THR A 7 -5.23 6.90 -23.92
CA THR A 7 -4.41 7.77 -23.08
C THR A 7 -4.15 7.10 -21.72
N PHE A 8 -2.94 7.18 -21.23
CA PHE A 8 -2.56 6.71 -19.90
C PHE A 8 -1.80 7.79 -19.11
N TYR A 9 -1.78 7.62 -17.79
CA TYR A 9 -1.12 8.50 -16.85
C TYR A 9 -0.13 7.68 -16.02
N LYS A 10 1.14 8.01 -16.09
CA LYS A 10 2.17 7.39 -15.23
C LYS A 10 2.20 8.14 -13.91
N MET A 11 1.87 7.44 -12.81
CA MET A 11 1.83 8.05 -11.49
C MET A 11 2.47 7.12 -10.46
N HIS A 12 2.94 7.68 -9.35
CA HIS A 12 3.41 6.91 -8.20
C HIS A 12 2.99 7.54 -6.86
N GLY A 13 2.81 6.69 -5.84
CA GLY A 13 2.77 7.06 -4.44
C GLY A 13 4.05 6.60 -3.77
N ILE A 14 4.98 7.56 -3.50
CA ILE A 14 6.29 7.29 -2.88
C ILE A 14 7.04 6.10 -3.52
N GLY A 15 7.19 6.11 -4.86
CA GLY A 15 7.97 5.12 -5.60
C GLY A 15 7.21 3.86 -6.04
N ASN A 16 6.07 3.53 -5.47
CA ASN A 16 5.19 2.47 -5.97
C ASN A 16 4.41 3.01 -7.18
N ASP A 17 4.77 2.56 -8.38
CA ASP A 17 4.44 3.19 -9.65
C ASP A 17 3.51 2.36 -10.51
N TYR A 18 2.36 2.93 -10.87
CA TYR A 18 1.35 2.31 -11.73
C TYR A 18 1.06 3.12 -12.99
N ILE A 19 0.39 2.48 -13.94
CA ILE A 19 -0.12 3.07 -15.17
C ILE A 19 -1.62 3.23 -15.01
N TYR A 20 -2.12 4.48 -14.99
CA TYR A 20 -3.52 4.79 -14.71
C TYR A 20 -4.29 5.05 -15.99
N PHE A 21 -5.53 4.58 -16.03
CA PHE A 21 -6.47 4.78 -17.13
C PHE A 21 -7.76 5.43 -16.64
N ASP A 22 -8.20 6.47 -17.35
CA ASP A 22 -9.53 7.06 -17.17
C ASP A 22 -10.58 6.14 -17.81
N CYS A 23 -11.19 5.32 -16.99
CA CYS A 23 -12.25 4.39 -17.36
C CYS A 23 -13.65 4.87 -16.90
N MET A 24 -13.82 6.17 -16.65
CA MET A 24 -15.11 6.74 -16.22
C MET A 24 -16.21 6.61 -17.29
N LYS A 25 -15.85 6.44 -18.57
CA LYS A 25 -16.79 6.29 -19.68
C LYS A 25 -16.82 4.89 -20.26
N GLU A 26 -15.67 4.25 -20.37
CA GLU A 26 -15.50 2.94 -21.00
C GLU A 26 -14.38 2.18 -20.26
N GLU A 27 -14.63 0.93 -19.91
CA GLU A 27 -13.65 0.07 -19.27
C GLU A 27 -12.72 -0.59 -20.29
N LEU A 28 -11.53 -0.98 -19.87
CA LEU A 28 -10.60 -1.75 -20.69
C LEU A 28 -11.16 -3.17 -20.92
N ALA A 29 -11.06 -3.67 -22.15
CA ALA A 29 -11.60 -4.98 -22.51
C ALA A 29 -10.82 -6.15 -21.87
N ASP A 30 -9.49 -6.04 -21.80
CA ASP A 30 -8.59 -7.05 -21.19
C ASP A 30 -7.59 -6.36 -20.25
N PRO A 31 -8.01 -5.96 -19.04
CA PRO A 31 -7.11 -5.26 -18.14
C PRO A 31 -5.98 -6.15 -17.61
N ALA A 32 -6.22 -7.45 -17.39
CA ALA A 32 -5.23 -8.38 -16.89
C ALA A 32 -4.09 -8.57 -17.91
N GLY A 33 -4.41 -8.90 -19.17
CA GLY A 33 -3.41 -9.04 -20.22
C GLY A 33 -2.71 -7.73 -20.56
N LEU A 34 -3.44 -6.60 -20.48
CA LEU A 34 -2.85 -5.27 -20.69
C LEU A 34 -1.85 -4.94 -19.57
N SER A 35 -2.16 -5.30 -18.31
CA SER A 35 -1.24 -5.12 -17.19
C SER A 35 0.06 -5.85 -17.40
N VAL A 36 0.02 -7.12 -17.76
CA VAL A 36 1.24 -7.92 -18.04
C VAL A 36 2.11 -7.25 -19.12
N ARG A 37 1.49 -6.82 -20.23
CA ARG A 37 2.22 -6.20 -21.34
C ARG A 37 2.81 -4.83 -21.00
N LEU A 38 2.03 -3.98 -20.36
CA LEU A 38 2.44 -2.59 -20.10
C LEU A 38 3.37 -2.45 -18.91
N SER A 39 3.30 -3.36 -17.93
CA SER A 39 4.13 -3.29 -16.73
C SER A 39 5.58 -3.72 -16.97
N ASP A 40 5.86 -4.43 -18.07
CA ASP A 40 7.24 -4.77 -18.45
C ASP A 40 8.09 -3.51 -18.60
N ARG A 41 9.16 -3.41 -17.79
CA ARG A 41 10.02 -2.21 -17.72
C ARG A 41 10.97 -2.05 -18.92
N HIS A 42 11.05 -3.08 -19.78
CA HIS A 42 11.93 -3.08 -20.96
C HIS A 42 11.15 -3.01 -22.28
N LYS A 43 9.95 -3.58 -22.33
CA LYS A 43 9.15 -3.71 -23.56
C LYS A 43 7.82 -2.95 -23.48
N GLY A 44 7.38 -2.59 -22.27
CA GLY A 44 6.17 -1.82 -22.00
C GLY A 44 6.47 -0.38 -21.58
N ILE A 45 5.56 0.19 -20.79
CA ILE A 45 5.73 1.49 -20.12
C ILE A 45 6.60 1.30 -18.87
N GLY A 46 6.50 0.13 -18.25
CA GLY A 46 7.12 -0.20 -16.98
C GLY A 46 6.31 0.28 -15.78
N GLY A 47 6.10 -0.58 -14.81
CA GLY A 47 5.38 -0.26 -13.57
C GLY A 47 5.07 -1.51 -12.76
N ASP A 48 4.47 -1.30 -11.59
CA ASP A 48 4.04 -2.36 -10.69
C ASP A 48 2.67 -2.94 -11.11
N GLY A 49 2.05 -2.35 -12.14
CA GLY A 49 0.77 -2.77 -12.67
C GLY A 49 0.00 -1.63 -13.34
N ILE A 50 -1.31 -1.85 -13.54
CA ILE A 50 -2.24 -0.83 -14.04
C ILE A 50 -3.34 -0.55 -13.02
N VAL A 51 -3.89 0.67 -13.08
CA VAL A 51 -5.05 1.11 -12.30
C VAL A 51 -6.09 1.69 -13.23
N MET A 52 -7.31 1.17 -13.14
CA MET A 52 -8.48 1.70 -13.82
C MET A 52 -9.27 2.57 -12.85
N ILE A 53 -9.55 3.81 -13.25
CA ILE A 53 -10.42 4.74 -12.53
C ILE A 53 -11.78 4.70 -13.21
N CYS A 54 -12.71 3.96 -12.59
CA CYS A 54 -14.01 3.64 -13.17
C CYS A 54 -15.13 4.42 -12.48
N LYS A 55 -16.31 4.45 -13.13
CA LYS A 55 -17.53 4.95 -12.52
C LYS A 55 -18.00 3.98 -11.42
N SER A 56 -18.48 4.54 -10.30
CA SER A 56 -19.12 3.79 -9.23
C SER A 56 -20.61 4.12 -9.13
N GLY A 57 -21.39 3.16 -8.65
CA GLY A 57 -22.80 3.36 -8.29
C GLY A 57 -22.99 3.74 -6.81
N ILE A 58 -21.95 3.61 -5.99
CA ILE A 58 -22.02 3.76 -4.52
C ILE A 58 -20.99 4.73 -3.94
N ALA A 59 -20.04 5.20 -4.75
CA ALA A 59 -18.96 6.09 -4.36
C ALA A 59 -18.69 7.15 -5.45
N ASP A 60 -17.78 8.09 -5.20
CA ASP A 60 -17.42 9.11 -6.20
C ASP A 60 -16.69 8.52 -7.40
N ALA A 61 -15.92 7.44 -7.19
CA ALA A 61 -15.30 6.64 -8.24
C ALA A 61 -15.02 5.21 -7.74
N LYS A 62 -14.62 4.33 -8.67
CA LYS A 62 -14.17 2.96 -8.38
C LYS A 62 -12.75 2.78 -8.86
N MET A 63 -11.90 2.23 -8.00
CA MET A 63 -10.56 1.79 -8.34
C MET A 63 -10.55 0.28 -8.58
N ARG A 64 -10.10 -0.13 -9.76
CA ARG A 64 -9.67 -1.50 -10.04
C ARG A 64 -8.18 -1.48 -10.34
N MET A 65 -7.44 -2.42 -9.79
CA MET A 65 -6.01 -2.47 -10.01
C MET A 65 -5.57 -3.89 -10.39
N PHE A 66 -4.60 -3.98 -11.26
CA PHE A 66 -4.03 -5.24 -11.71
C PHE A 66 -2.52 -5.17 -11.54
N ASN A 67 -1.96 -6.15 -10.85
CA ASN A 67 -0.51 -6.28 -10.65
C ASN A 67 0.21 -6.58 -11.98
N ALA A 68 1.52 -6.50 -11.99
CA ALA A 68 2.32 -6.76 -13.19
C ALA A 68 2.17 -8.20 -13.73
N ASP A 69 1.74 -9.16 -12.90
CA ASP A 69 1.43 -10.54 -13.29
C ASP A 69 -0.01 -10.72 -13.84
N GLY A 70 -0.80 -9.65 -13.88
CA GLY A 70 -2.19 -9.65 -14.33
C GLY A 70 -3.22 -10.00 -13.25
N SER A 71 -2.82 -10.35 -12.04
CA SER A 71 -3.74 -10.61 -10.93
C SER A 71 -4.45 -9.32 -10.48
N GLU A 72 -5.76 -9.40 -10.18
CA GLU A 72 -6.49 -8.23 -9.66
C GLU A 72 -6.26 -8.08 -8.16
N GLY A 73 -5.70 -6.94 -7.76
CA GLY A 73 -5.45 -6.58 -6.36
C GLY A 73 -6.69 -6.00 -5.70
N LYS A 74 -6.88 -6.29 -4.41
CA LYS A 74 -8.06 -5.81 -3.68
C LYS A 74 -8.01 -4.31 -3.39
N MET A 75 -6.85 -3.79 -3.02
CA MET A 75 -6.60 -2.38 -2.71
C MET A 75 -5.09 -2.15 -2.57
N CYS A 76 -4.64 -0.95 -2.95
CA CYS A 76 -3.29 -0.46 -2.69
C CYS A 76 -3.36 0.98 -2.16
N GLY A 77 -2.83 1.19 -0.95
CA GLY A 77 -2.85 2.51 -0.30
C GLY A 77 -2.07 3.58 -1.07
N ASN A 78 -1.00 3.19 -1.79
CA ASN A 78 -0.22 4.09 -2.64
C ASN A 78 -1.01 4.45 -3.92
N ALA A 79 -1.59 3.45 -4.56
CA ALA A 79 -2.35 3.63 -5.79
C ALA A 79 -3.61 4.49 -5.57
N ILE A 80 -4.35 4.29 -4.48
CA ILE A 80 -5.59 5.03 -4.22
C ILE A 80 -5.33 6.52 -3.97
N ARG A 81 -4.16 6.92 -3.42
CA ARG A 81 -3.78 8.32 -3.31
C ARG A 81 -3.64 8.97 -4.69
N CYS A 82 -3.05 8.26 -5.64
CA CYS A 82 -2.95 8.72 -7.03
C CYS A 82 -4.33 8.84 -7.68
N VAL A 83 -5.28 7.94 -7.37
CA VAL A 83 -6.68 8.06 -7.84
C VAL A 83 -7.31 9.36 -7.32
N GLY A 84 -7.15 9.67 -6.03
CA GLY A 84 -7.65 10.92 -5.44
C GLY A 84 -7.06 12.15 -6.14
N LYS A 85 -5.74 12.19 -6.31
CA LYS A 85 -5.06 13.28 -7.04
C LYS A 85 -5.55 13.38 -8.49
N PHE A 86 -5.63 12.26 -9.21
CA PHE A 86 -6.12 12.23 -10.57
C PHE A 86 -7.53 12.84 -10.71
N LEU A 87 -8.46 12.44 -9.85
CA LEU A 87 -9.84 12.92 -9.90
C LEU A 87 -9.94 14.43 -9.72
N TYR A 88 -9.14 15.00 -8.84
CA TYR A 88 -9.14 16.43 -8.58
C TYR A 88 -8.37 17.20 -9.66
N ASP A 89 -7.12 16.87 -9.92
CA ASP A 89 -6.23 17.61 -10.82
C ASP A 89 -6.68 17.53 -12.28
N MET A 90 -7.30 16.40 -12.70
CA MET A 90 -7.91 16.26 -14.02
C MET A 90 -9.34 16.83 -14.10
N HIS A 91 -9.75 17.63 -13.12
CA HIS A 91 -11.05 18.30 -13.06
C HIS A 91 -12.27 17.38 -13.20
N LYS A 92 -12.14 16.11 -12.74
CA LYS A 92 -13.28 15.18 -12.67
C LYS A 92 -14.21 15.53 -11.50
N THR A 93 -13.67 16.16 -10.47
CA THR A 93 -14.40 16.65 -9.30
C THR A 93 -13.76 17.92 -8.73
N LYS A 94 -14.53 18.65 -7.90
CA LYS A 94 -14.04 19.77 -7.08
C LYS A 94 -14.05 19.44 -5.59
N LYS A 95 -14.47 18.22 -5.23
CA LYS A 95 -14.50 17.77 -3.85
C LYS A 95 -13.08 17.50 -3.35
N THR A 96 -12.79 17.90 -2.13
CA THR A 96 -11.56 17.56 -1.41
C THR A 96 -11.73 16.36 -0.48
N ARG A 97 -12.97 15.91 -0.25
CA ARG A 97 -13.29 14.65 0.41
C ARG A 97 -13.97 13.74 -0.59
N LEU A 98 -13.38 12.59 -0.82
CA LEU A 98 -13.80 11.61 -1.82
C LEU A 98 -14.05 10.25 -1.20
N THR A 99 -14.95 9.50 -1.79
CA THR A 99 -15.13 8.07 -1.52
C THR A 99 -14.74 7.26 -2.76
N ILE A 100 -13.95 6.20 -2.56
CA ILE A 100 -13.49 5.33 -3.63
C ILE A 100 -13.90 3.90 -3.33
N GLU A 101 -14.70 3.32 -4.23
CA GLU A 101 -15.05 1.90 -4.20
C GLU A 101 -13.82 1.06 -4.56
N THR A 102 -13.52 0.04 -3.76
CA THR A 102 -12.47 -0.94 -4.00
C THR A 102 -12.98 -2.34 -3.69
N LEU A 103 -12.24 -3.39 -4.06
CA LEU A 103 -12.57 -4.77 -3.65
C LEU A 103 -12.43 -5.01 -2.14
N SER A 104 -11.78 -4.08 -1.40
CA SER A 104 -11.70 -4.08 0.07
C SER A 104 -12.73 -3.15 0.72
N GLY A 105 -13.81 -2.79 0.01
CA GLY A 105 -14.84 -1.86 0.47
C GLY A 105 -14.58 -0.42 0.02
N VAL A 106 -15.46 0.48 0.45
CA VAL A 106 -15.35 1.92 0.15
C VAL A 106 -14.32 2.54 1.09
N LYS A 107 -13.38 3.30 0.51
CA LYS A 107 -12.35 4.06 1.23
C LYS A 107 -12.64 5.55 1.14
N THR A 108 -12.43 6.26 2.26
CA THR A 108 -12.53 7.72 2.31
C THR A 108 -11.15 8.33 2.16
N LEU A 109 -11.07 9.36 1.31
CA LEU A 109 -9.86 10.15 1.06
C LEU A 109 -10.13 11.61 1.41
N GLU A 110 -9.14 12.27 2.02
CA GLU A 110 -9.10 13.71 2.21
C GLU A 110 -7.89 14.29 1.47
N LEU A 111 -8.16 15.25 0.59
CA LEU A 111 -7.16 15.85 -0.29
C LEU A 111 -6.67 17.17 0.30
N SER A 112 -5.37 17.30 0.50
CA SER A 112 -4.71 18.57 0.80
C SER A 112 -4.32 19.24 -0.50
N VAL A 113 -4.99 20.35 -0.82
CA VAL A 113 -4.79 21.10 -2.07
C VAL A 113 -3.95 22.34 -1.80
N LYS A 114 -2.93 22.55 -2.61
CA LYS A 114 -2.08 23.74 -2.61
C LYS A 114 -1.88 24.21 -4.05
N ASP A 115 -2.02 25.51 -4.27
CA ASP A 115 -1.86 26.17 -5.60
C ASP A 115 -2.73 25.52 -6.71
N GLY A 116 -3.88 24.95 -6.35
CA GLY A 116 -4.83 24.34 -7.27
C GLY A 116 -4.55 22.85 -7.58
N GLU A 117 -3.51 22.26 -7.02
CA GLU A 117 -3.15 20.85 -7.19
C GLU A 117 -3.13 20.10 -5.86
N VAL A 118 -3.38 18.79 -5.90
CA VAL A 118 -3.29 17.93 -4.72
C VAL A 118 -1.83 17.68 -4.35
N GLU A 119 -1.43 18.14 -3.17
CA GLU A 119 -0.10 17.92 -2.60
C GLU A 119 -0.01 16.59 -1.82
N LYS A 120 -1.00 16.33 -0.97
CA LYS A 120 -1.08 15.11 -0.13
C LYS A 120 -2.49 14.54 -0.13
N VAL A 121 -2.57 13.25 0.12
CA VAL A 121 -3.84 12.52 0.27
C VAL A 121 -3.80 11.73 1.56
N CYS A 122 -4.77 11.97 2.44
CA CYS A 122 -5.05 11.17 3.61
C CYS A 122 -6.07 10.10 3.24
N VAL A 123 -5.78 8.85 3.57
CA VAL A 123 -6.63 7.67 3.32
C VAL A 123 -7.05 7.05 4.64
N ASP A 124 -8.33 6.81 4.82
CA ASP A 124 -8.83 5.97 5.91
C ASP A 124 -8.57 4.50 5.59
N MET A 125 -7.61 3.91 6.30
CA MET A 125 -7.18 2.53 6.09
C MET A 125 -8.04 1.51 6.84
N GLY A 126 -8.88 1.97 7.78
CA GLY A 126 -9.68 1.15 8.68
C GLY A 126 -8.96 0.80 9.98
N ALA A 127 -9.68 0.13 10.89
CA ALA A 127 -9.11 -0.29 12.17
C ALA A 127 -8.12 -1.45 11.99
N PRO A 128 -7.01 -1.48 12.76
CA PRO A 128 -6.09 -2.61 12.75
C PRO A 128 -6.71 -3.81 13.44
N ILE A 129 -6.42 -5.01 12.94
CA ILE A 129 -6.79 -6.28 13.55
C ILE A 129 -5.57 -6.79 14.33
N LEU A 130 -5.75 -7.06 15.63
CA LEU A 130 -4.68 -7.49 16.53
C LEU A 130 -4.84 -8.94 17.00
N ALA A 131 -6.01 -9.53 16.81
CA ALA A 131 -6.28 -10.91 17.22
C ALA A 131 -5.45 -11.91 16.38
N PRO A 132 -4.60 -12.76 17.00
CA PRO A 132 -3.68 -13.64 16.29
C PRO A 132 -4.36 -14.56 15.27
N LYS A 133 -5.57 -15.04 15.59
CA LYS A 133 -6.36 -15.92 14.71
C LYS A 133 -6.82 -15.23 13.42
N GLU A 134 -7.01 -13.91 13.46
CA GLU A 134 -7.48 -13.12 12.31
C GLU A 134 -6.31 -12.53 11.48
N ILE A 135 -5.06 -12.56 12.02
CA ILE A 135 -3.86 -12.07 11.31
C ILE A 135 -3.40 -13.01 10.19
N PRO A 136 -3.49 -14.35 10.10
CA PRO A 136 -3.45 -15.47 11.02
C PRO A 136 -2.02 -15.82 11.51
N VAL A 137 -1.87 -16.02 12.82
CA VAL A 137 -0.59 -16.44 13.43
C VAL A 137 -0.83 -17.66 14.30
N LYS A 138 0.03 -18.67 14.20
CA LYS A 138 0.01 -19.89 14.98
C LYS A 138 1.22 -19.95 15.89
N LEU A 139 1.00 -19.79 17.18
CA LEU A 139 2.03 -19.93 18.21
C LEU A 139 1.53 -20.95 19.27
N ASP A 140 2.22 -22.08 19.37
CA ASP A 140 1.86 -23.13 20.29
C ASP A 140 1.95 -22.64 21.75
N GLY A 141 0.89 -22.90 22.53
CA GLY A 141 0.79 -22.48 23.92
C GLY A 141 0.55 -20.98 24.14
N PHE A 142 0.42 -20.16 23.09
CA PHE A 142 0.10 -18.74 23.24
C PHE A 142 -1.41 -18.54 23.45
N GLY A 143 -1.77 -18.02 24.63
CA GLY A 143 -3.16 -17.75 25.03
C GLY A 143 -3.54 -16.27 25.06
N GLY A 144 -2.67 -15.37 24.55
CA GLY A 144 -2.91 -13.93 24.54
C GLY A 144 -3.90 -13.50 23.44
N ASP A 145 -4.49 -12.33 23.61
CA ASP A 145 -5.42 -11.68 22.67
C ASP A 145 -4.72 -10.89 21.55
N LYS A 146 -3.43 -10.59 21.71
CA LYS A 146 -2.59 -9.87 20.76
C LYS A 146 -1.11 -10.22 20.96
N ILE A 147 -0.32 -10.16 19.89
CA ILE A 147 1.12 -10.42 19.90
C ILE A 147 1.83 -9.06 19.85
N VAL A 148 2.46 -8.67 20.98
CA VAL A 148 3.14 -7.37 21.13
C VAL A 148 4.47 -7.59 21.83
N GLY A 149 5.58 -7.32 21.11
CA GLY A 149 6.93 -7.46 21.63
C GLY A 149 7.23 -8.87 22.15
N LEU A 150 6.57 -9.88 21.57
CA LEU A 150 6.70 -11.26 22.03
C LEU A 150 7.99 -11.88 21.53
N GLU A 151 8.86 -12.26 22.47
CA GLU A 151 10.06 -13.05 22.19
C GLU A 151 9.66 -14.45 21.71
N THR A 152 10.03 -14.79 20.47
CA THR A 152 9.74 -16.10 19.88
C THR A 152 10.87 -16.55 18.96
N GLU A 153 10.93 -17.83 18.70
CA GLU A 153 11.81 -18.38 17.66
C GLU A 153 11.15 -18.19 16.29
N ILE A 154 11.81 -17.48 15.41
CA ILE A 154 11.34 -17.17 14.05
C ILE A 154 12.56 -16.93 13.15
N ALA A 155 12.46 -17.30 11.88
CA ALA A 155 13.51 -17.06 10.88
C ALA A 155 14.89 -17.61 11.29
N GLY A 156 14.92 -18.70 12.06
CA GLY A 156 16.14 -19.34 12.54
C GLY A 156 16.86 -18.62 13.69
N GLY A 157 16.19 -17.65 14.35
CA GLY A 157 16.70 -16.91 15.49
C GLY A 157 15.60 -16.58 16.50
N ARG A 158 15.97 -15.85 17.56
CA ARG A 158 15.02 -15.39 18.58
C ARG A 158 14.84 -13.89 18.47
N TYR A 159 13.60 -13.44 18.20
CA TYR A 159 13.25 -12.04 17.98
C TYR A 159 11.97 -11.66 18.71
N ALA A 160 11.88 -10.39 19.10
CA ALA A 160 10.65 -9.80 19.62
C ALA A 160 9.78 -9.34 18.45
N ILE A 161 8.61 -9.93 18.29
CA ILE A 161 7.69 -9.63 17.18
C ILE A 161 6.41 -8.97 17.67
N THR A 162 5.83 -8.11 16.83
CA THR A 162 4.48 -7.58 17.00
C THR A 162 3.70 -7.86 15.72
N CYS A 163 2.54 -8.50 15.83
CA CYS A 163 1.74 -8.88 14.68
C CYS A 163 0.49 -8.01 14.56
N VAL A 164 0.25 -7.49 13.34
CA VAL A 164 -0.87 -6.61 13.01
C VAL A 164 -1.43 -7.00 11.65
N SER A 165 -2.75 -6.97 11.48
CA SER A 165 -3.34 -7.03 10.14
C SER A 165 -3.99 -5.68 9.78
N MET A 166 -3.69 -5.20 8.59
CA MET A 166 -4.35 -4.06 7.95
C MET A 166 -5.21 -4.50 6.75
N GLY A 167 -5.79 -5.72 6.88
CA GLY A 167 -6.47 -6.45 5.80
C GLY A 167 -5.55 -7.46 5.10
N ASN A 168 -4.25 -7.43 5.43
CA ASN A 168 -3.22 -8.40 5.10
C ASN A 168 -2.28 -8.54 6.31
N PRO A 169 -1.61 -9.71 6.51
CA PRO A 169 -0.79 -9.97 7.69
C PRO A 169 0.55 -9.24 7.65
N HIS A 170 0.94 -8.66 8.80
CA HIS A 170 2.22 -7.99 9.02
C HIS A 170 2.89 -8.49 10.30
N CYS A 171 4.20 -8.74 10.21
CA CYS A 171 5.10 -9.02 11.32
C CYS A 171 6.09 -7.86 11.46
N VAL A 172 5.97 -7.10 12.54
CA VAL A 172 6.84 -5.95 12.82
C VAL A 172 7.93 -6.34 13.78
N VAL A 173 9.19 -6.09 13.39
CA VAL A 173 10.38 -6.36 14.16
C VAL A 173 11.13 -5.05 14.38
N PHE A 174 11.33 -4.66 15.65
CA PHE A 174 12.12 -3.47 15.99
C PHE A 174 13.60 -3.83 15.99
N GLN A 175 14.16 -3.87 14.79
CA GLN A 175 15.57 -4.14 14.51
C GLN A 175 16.06 -3.13 13.47
N ASP A 176 17.27 -2.57 13.67
CA ASP A 176 17.88 -1.65 12.71
C ASP A 176 17.98 -2.30 11.34
N PRO A 177 17.28 -1.76 10.32
CA PRO A 177 17.28 -2.33 8.98
C PRO A 177 18.54 -1.98 8.17
N ASP A 178 19.38 -1.07 8.67
CA ASP A 178 20.62 -0.69 7.99
C ASP A 178 21.58 -1.87 7.98
N GLY A 179 22.07 -2.23 6.82
CA GLY A 179 22.97 -3.38 6.64
C GLY A 179 22.29 -4.76 6.60
N LEU A 180 20.96 -4.85 6.77
CA LEU A 180 20.26 -6.13 6.57
C LEU A 180 20.21 -6.50 5.08
N ASP A 181 20.59 -7.75 4.79
CA ASP A 181 20.36 -8.40 3.48
C ASP A 181 18.93 -8.96 3.48
N LEU A 182 17.94 -8.13 3.04
CA LEU A 182 16.54 -8.53 3.04
C LEU A 182 16.25 -9.67 2.06
N GLU A 183 17.01 -9.79 0.98
CA GLU A 183 16.86 -10.89 0.02
C GLU A 183 17.16 -12.27 0.67
N LYS A 184 18.01 -12.29 1.70
CA LYS A 184 18.27 -13.49 2.49
C LYS A 184 17.37 -13.61 3.71
N THR A 185 17.11 -12.51 4.40
CA THR A 185 16.38 -12.51 5.68
C THR A 185 14.87 -12.57 5.47
N GLY A 186 14.36 -11.81 4.52
CA GLY A 186 12.92 -11.67 4.27
C GLY A 186 12.18 -13.00 4.00
N PRO A 187 12.70 -13.87 3.12
CA PRO A 187 12.08 -15.18 2.86
C PRO A 187 11.98 -16.07 4.11
N LEU A 188 12.90 -15.94 5.07
CA LEU A 188 12.87 -16.72 6.31
C LEU A 188 11.69 -16.34 7.19
N TYR A 189 11.35 -15.04 7.25
CA TYR A 189 10.16 -14.55 7.95
C TYR A 189 8.88 -14.85 7.17
N GLU A 190 8.87 -14.54 5.85
CA GLU A 190 7.70 -14.73 4.99
C GLU A 190 7.15 -16.15 5.06
N ASN A 191 8.06 -17.16 5.07
CA ASN A 191 7.70 -18.58 4.99
C ASN A 191 7.81 -19.30 6.33
N ASP A 192 7.96 -18.58 7.44
CA ASP A 192 8.03 -19.21 8.76
C ASP A 192 6.72 -19.94 9.08
N PRO A 193 6.76 -21.16 9.63
CA PRO A 193 5.56 -21.96 9.93
C PRO A 193 4.55 -21.30 10.86
N ILE A 194 4.96 -20.32 11.67
CA ILE A 194 4.01 -19.56 12.49
C ILE A 194 3.05 -18.70 11.67
N PHE A 195 3.36 -18.43 10.39
CA PHE A 195 2.51 -17.70 9.45
C PHE A 195 1.99 -18.62 8.33
N PRO A 196 0.89 -19.36 8.54
CA PRO A 196 0.38 -20.35 7.59
C PRO A 196 -0.06 -19.74 6.24
N GLU A 197 -0.36 -18.45 6.19
CA GLU A 197 -0.70 -17.71 4.97
C GLU A 197 0.44 -16.82 4.49
N ARG A 198 1.65 -17.02 5.00
CA ARG A 198 2.81 -16.16 4.82
C ARG A 198 2.56 -14.75 5.39
N VAL A 199 3.56 -13.90 5.43
CA VAL A 199 3.49 -12.59 6.09
C VAL A 199 4.33 -11.54 5.36
N ASN A 200 3.93 -10.28 5.44
CA ASN A 200 4.81 -9.14 5.18
C ASN A 200 5.61 -8.85 6.44
N THR A 201 6.88 -8.52 6.33
CA THR A 201 7.74 -8.24 7.48
C THR A 201 8.34 -6.85 7.40
N GLU A 202 8.10 -6.05 8.42
CA GLU A 202 8.62 -4.70 8.58
C GLU A 202 9.77 -4.69 9.59
N PHE A 203 10.96 -4.27 9.15
CA PHE A 203 12.15 -4.05 9.98
C PHE A 203 12.26 -2.58 10.31
N ILE A 204 12.19 -2.25 11.60
CA ILE A 204 11.97 -0.89 12.09
C ILE A 204 13.12 -0.43 12.98
N LYS A 205 13.72 0.71 12.60
CA LYS A 205 14.56 1.51 13.46
C LYS A 205 13.77 2.68 14.05
N VAL A 206 13.72 2.78 15.34
CA VAL A 206 13.14 3.92 16.04
C VAL A 206 14.17 5.06 16.03
N LEU A 207 13.89 6.12 15.26
CA LEU A 207 14.76 7.30 15.16
C LEU A 207 14.49 8.28 16.31
N GLY A 208 13.27 8.29 16.79
CA GLY A 208 12.81 9.13 17.89
C GLY A 208 11.34 8.85 18.19
N ARG A 209 10.78 9.57 19.16
CA ARG A 209 9.35 9.42 19.44
C ARG A 209 8.53 9.86 18.22
N ASN A 210 7.63 9.00 17.76
CA ASN A 210 6.81 9.21 16.54
C ASN A 210 7.62 9.34 15.23
N ASP A 211 8.86 8.84 15.17
CA ASP A 211 9.70 8.86 13.97
C ASP A 211 10.40 7.51 13.77
N LEU A 212 10.06 6.83 12.68
CA LEU A 212 10.44 5.46 12.37
C LEU A 212 11.11 5.40 10.99
N GLN A 213 12.20 4.64 10.88
CA GLN A 213 12.75 4.21 9.59
C GLN A 213 12.32 2.77 9.34
N MET A 214 11.87 2.46 8.12
CA MET A 214 11.33 1.17 7.76
C MET A 214 11.91 0.63 6.46
N ARG A 215 12.31 -0.66 6.49
CA ARG A 215 12.43 -1.49 5.30
C ARG A 215 11.44 -2.64 5.40
N VAL A 216 10.91 -3.10 4.27
CA VAL A 216 9.85 -4.11 4.24
C VAL A 216 10.18 -5.21 3.22
N TRP A 217 9.89 -6.43 3.64
CA TRP A 217 9.78 -7.58 2.76
C TRP A 217 8.30 -7.92 2.58
N GLU A 218 7.78 -7.71 1.38
CA GLU A 218 6.37 -7.97 1.07
C GLU A 218 6.15 -9.41 0.61
N ARG A 219 5.12 -10.02 1.14
CA ARG A 219 4.66 -11.37 0.80
C ARG A 219 4.45 -11.54 -0.71
N GLY A 220 5.28 -12.38 -1.34
CA GLY A 220 5.23 -12.66 -2.77
C GLY A 220 5.84 -11.59 -3.69
N SER A 221 6.35 -10.47 -3.14
CA SER A 221 6.90 -9.37 -3.94
C SER A 221 8.36 -9.04 -3.61
N GLY A 222 8.88 -9.53 -2.48
CA GLY A 222 10.23 -9.22 -2.05
C GLY A 222 10.38 -7.84 -1.40
N GLU A 223 11.59 -7.29 -1.37
CA GLU A 223 11.81 -5.95 -0.86
C GLU A 223 11.22 -4.89 -1.79
N THR A 224 10.30 -4.07 -1.29
CA THR A 224 9.69 -2.97 -2.02
C THR A 224 10.09 -1.61 -1.46
N TRP A 225 9.89 -0.56 -2.25
CA TRP A 225 10.24 0.80 -1.85
C TRP A 225 9.17 1.44 -0.96
N ALA A 226 7.93 0.95 -1.04
CA ALA A 226 6.80 1.55 -0.34
C ALA A 226 5.67 0.53 -0.11
N CYS A 227 5.40 0.22 1.16
CA CYS A 227 4.25 -0.58 1.58
C CYS A 227 3.37 0.26 2.51
N GLY A 228 2.18 0.68 2.02
CA GLY A 228 1.28 1.54 2.81
C GLY A 228 0.68 0.82 4.01
N THR A 229 0.23 -0.43 3.84
CA THR A 229 -0.30 -1.26 4.95
C THR A 229 0.79 -1.62 5.94
N GLY A 230 2.01 -1.87 5.47
CA GLY A 230 3.18 -2.10 6.32
C GLY A 230 3.52 -0.88 7.18
N ALA A 231 3.50 0.33 6.60
CA ALA A 231 3.70 1.55 7.37
C ALA A 231 2.62 1.76 8.44
N CYS A 232 1.35 1.44 8.13
CA CYS A 232 0.26 1.46 9.11
C CYS A 232 0.50 0.43 10.23
N ALA A 233 0.88 -0.79 9.89
CA ALA A 233 1.19 -1.85 10.85
C ALA A 233 2.39 -1.46 11.74
N ALA A 234 3.44 -0.88 11.16
CA ALA A 234 4.63 -0.39 11.88
C ALA A 234 4.26 0.71 12.90
N ALA A 235 3.43 1.68 12.51
CA ALA A 235 2.97 2.74 13.41
C ALA A 235 2.10 2.19 14.55
N VAL A 236 1.17 1.27 14.25
CA VAL A 236 0.36 0.58 15.27
C VAL A 236 1.24 -0.20 16.24
N ALA A 237 2.21 -0.96 15.71
CA ALA A 237 3.17 -1.71 16.52
C ALA A 237 4.02 -0.78 17.40
N ALA A 238 4.46 0.38 16.87
CA ALA A 238 5.23 1.35 17.63
C ALA A 238 4.43 1.93 18.82
N VAL A 239 3.14 2.22 18.62
CA VAL A 239 2.25 2.66 19.72
C VAL A 239 2.09 1.55 20.76
N LEU A 240 1.87 0.30 20.34
CA LEU A 240 1.68 -0.82 21.25
C LEU A 240 2.92 -1.12 22.09
N ASN A 241 4.12 -0.88 21.54
CA ASN A 241 5.42 -1.08 22.24
C ASN A 241 5.92 0.18 22.95
N GLY A 242 5.17 1.29 22.94
CA GLY A 242 5.52 2.53 23.65
C GLY A 242 6.55 3.42 22.94
N TYR A 243 6.89 3.16 21.68
CA TYR A 243 7.79 3.99 20.86
C TYR A 243 7.11 5.19 20.23
N ALA A 244 5.78 5.16 20.12
CA ALA A 244 4.98 6.23 19.55
C ALA A 244 3.71 6.49 20.37
N ASP A 245 3.07 7.66 20.10
CA ASP A 245 1.85 8.07 20.78
C ASP A 245 0.61 7.75 19.97
N ARG A 246 -0.45 7.30 20.68
CA ARG A 246 -1.78 7.19 20.11
C ARG A 246 -2.34 8.58 19.77
N ASN A 247 -3.13 8.70 18.71
CA ASN A 247 -3.71 9.96 18.24
C ASN A 247 -2.68 11.03 17.78
N ALA A 248 -1.40 10.69 17.67
CA ALA A 248 -0.35 11.57 17.15
C ALA A 248 0.04 11.19 15.71
N ASP A 249 0.64 12.14 15.01
CA ASP A 249 1.25 11.89 13.71
C ASP A 249 2.58 11.15 13.89
N ILE A 250 2.69 9.98 13.27
CA ILE A 250 3.87 9.13 13.30
C ILE A 250 4.46 9.14 11.89
N THR A 251 5.68 9.63 11.75
CA THR A 251 6.40 9.60 10.48
C THR A 251 7.03 8.22 10.28
N VAL A 252 6.73 7.59 9.17
CA VAL A 252 7.36 6.34 8.73
C VAL A 252 8.16 6.62 7.47
N ARG A 253 9.49 6.54 7.57
CA ARG A 253 10.44 6.81 6.49
C ARG A 253 10.75 5.53 5.76
N LEU A 254 10.28 5.42 4.52
CA LEU A 254 10.53 4.31 3.62
C LEU A 254 11.57 4.70 2.54
N ARG A 255 12.06 3.72 1.79
CA ARG A 255 13.00 3.97 0.68
C ARG A 255 12.41 4.89 -0.40
N GLY A 256 11.11 4.80 -0.65
CA GLY A 256 10.41 5.59 -1.67
C GLY A 256 9.96 6.96 -1.20
N GLY A 257 9.99 7.25 0.11
CA GLY A 257 9.55 8.50 0.71
C GLY A 257 8.80 8.29 2.02
N ASP A 258 8.35 9.38 2.62
CA ASP A 258 7.74 9.38 3.94
C ASP A 258 6.21 9.23 3.85
N LEU A 259 5.66 8.48 4.81
CA LEU A 259 4.24 8.43 5.13
C LEU A 259 4.02 8.96 6.54
N VAL A 260 2.92 9.69 6.74
CA VAL A 260 2.46 10.10 8.07
C VAL A 260 1.26 9.24 8.43
N ILE A 261 1.40 8.48 9.51
CA ILE A 261 0.37 7.57 10.00
C ILE A 261 -0.18 8.10 11.32
N ARG A 262 -1.50 8.08 11.48
CA ARG A 262 -2.15 8.41 12.75
C ARG A 262 -3.12 7.28 13.12
N TRP A 263 -2.83 6.60 14.21
CA TRP A 263 -3.75 5.62 14.76
C TRP A 263 -4.68 6.32 15.76
N THR A 264 -5.89 6.58 15.32
CA THR A 264 -6.95 7.20 16.12
C THR A 264 -7.68 6.16 16.98
N ASP A 265 -8.68 6.57 17.75
CA ASP A 265 -9.48 5.64 18.54
C ASP A 265 -10.33 4.71 17.67
N GLU A 266 -10.67 5.11 16.44
CA GLU A 266 -11.56 4.39 15.53
C GLU A 266 -10.81 3.72 14.37
N THR A 267 -9.78 4.36 13.82
CA THR A 267 -9.18 3.94 12.54
C THR A 267 -7.71 4.31 12.45
N VAL A 268 -7.03 3.81 11.42
CA VAL A 268 -5.68 4.23 11.02
C VAL A 268 -5.78 5.13 9.79
N LEU A 269 -5.30 6.36 9.92
CA LEU A 269 -5.20 7.32 8.82
C LEU A 269 -3.78 7.30 8.25
N MET A 270 -3.67 7.24 6.93
CA MET A 270 -2.39 7.24 6.21
C MET A 270 -2.33 8.43 5.26
N THR A 271 -1.40 9.34 5.48
CA THR A 271 -1.17 10.52 4.64
C THR A 271 0.14 10.40 3.89
N GLY A 272 0.10 10.65 2.59
CA GLY A 272 1.30 10.64 1.75
C GLY A 272 1.09 11.40 0.44
N SER A 273 2.19 11.60 -0.29
CA SER A 273 2.17 12.23 -1.60
C SER A 273 1.63 11.30 -2.69
N ALA A 274 1.22 11.91 -3.79
CA ALA A 274 0.93 11.27 -5.05
C ALA A 274 1.50 12.14 -6.17
N THR A 275 2.17 11.54 -7.16
CA THR A 275 2.87 12.28 -8.21
C THR A 275 2.44 11.79 -9.58
N LEU A 276 2.03 12.73 -10.44
CA LEU A 276 1.91 12.50 -11.88
C LEU A 276 3.29 12.69 -12.51
N VAL A 277 3.84 11.66 -13.14
CA VAL A 277 5.16 11.70 -13.76
C VAL A 277 5.05 12.20 -15.20
N PHE A 278 4.17 11.56 -15.99
CA PHE A 278 3.87 11.97 -17.37
C PHE A 278 2.54 11.40 -17.85
N VAL A 279 2.04 11.96 -18.94
CA VAL A 279 0.88 11.48 -19.68
C VAL A 279 1.36 10.98 -21.04
N GLY A 280 0.85 9.83 -21.46
CA GLY A 280 1.22 9.22 -22.73
C GLY A 280 0.01 8.67 -23.49
N LYS A 281 0.27 8.21 -24.72
CA LYS A 281 -0.72 7.57 -25.58
C LYS A 281 -0.21 6.23 -26.08
N LEU A 282 -1.03 5.21 -26.01
CA LEU A 282 -0.72 3.90 -26.55
C LEU A 282 -1.06 3.86 -28.04
N LYS A 283 -0.18 3.26 -28.82
CA LYS A 283 -0.41 2.92 -30.23
C LYS A 283 -1.19 1.59 -30.32
N ASP A 284 -1.81 1.36 -31.46
CA ASP A 284 -2.73 0.25 -31.77
C ASP A 284 -2.29 -1.17 -31.38
N LEU A 285 -0.98 -1.43 -31.28
CA LEU A 285 -0.43 -2.74 -30.90
C LEU A 285 -0.80 -3.18 -29.46
N TYR A 286 -1.29 -2.27 -28.63
CA TYR A 286 -1.65 -2.53 -27.25
C TYR A 286 -3.15 -2.41 -26.96
N THR A 287 -3.96 -2.08 -27.99
CA THR A 287 -5.41 -1.86 -27.86
C THR A 287 -6.25 -2.96 -28.48
N SER A 288 -5.63 -3.97 -29.09
CA SER A 288 -6.28 -5.14 -29.75
C SER A 288 -6.20 -6.40 -28.90
#